data_daafd3961fbbb5999e4105532cb87f25
#
_entry.id   daafd3961fbbb5999e4105532cb87f25
#
_cell.length_a   1.000
_cell.length_b   1.000
_cell.length_c   1.000
_cell.angle_alpha   90.00
_cell.angle_beta   90.00
_cell.angle_gamma   90.00
#
_symmetry.space_group_name_H-M   'P 1'
#
loop_
_entity.id
_entity.type
_entity.pdbx_description
1 polymer ?
#
loop_
_entity_poly.entity_id
_entity_poly.type
_entity_poly.pdbx_seq_one_letter_code
_entity_poly.pdbx_strand_id
1 'polypeptide(L)'
;MKAKTIAALAALTAGAGAAAGGAYLKKKNICPLCVAKKLIAQTQLHVTATKHYDNGVALTPPMGWSSWNTFRQKIDEQIIRETAAAMKASGLVDVGYQYLNLDDCWQSSIRDEEGRLQGDLTNFPSGIKKLVEDVNAQGMKLGLYTSNGTLTCEDLPASLGHEETDARTLAEWGVEYFKYDFCHNVQIPTKAPCIDQIFIGKAGERDALTLQAEDALLEGQACVVEDKALDSGKYVTGLDANQGSITFQNVTVEEAGEYVLTIGLRKRDNTEKFCMVTVNGAEKYHVDVPPTKSWSATGRIQVRVQLKAGGNSIKIHNPVASRFDSAALQYQNMGVQLKKATKEYAQRTGQPEKPIVYSICEWGWNKPYQWGREAGNLWRTTPDIQANWVSMLGIYERNVRLYAYAGPGGWNDPDMLEVGNGSLTYEENKTHFTLWCMMAAPL
;
A
#
# COMPACT_ATOMS: atom_id res chain seq x y z
N MET A 1 -3.36 -13.91 33.47
CA MET A 1 -4.70 -14.12 34.10
C MET A 1 -4.75 -15.46 34.82
N LYS A 2 -5.32 -15.53 36.04
CA LYS A 2 -5.42 -16.81 36.75
C LYS A 2 -6.46 -17.71 36.09
N ALA A 3 -6.18 -19.03 36.02
CA ALA A 3 -7.04 -20.02 35.34
C ALA A 3 -8.55 -19.92 35.70
N LYS A 4 -8.89 -19.53 36.91
CA LYS A 4 -10.27 -19.31 37.38
C LYS A 4 -10.99 -18.14 36.67
N THR A 5 -10.24 -17.14 36.20
CA THR A 5 -10.84 -15.99 35.45
C THR A 5 -11.16 -16.39 34.01
N ILE A 6 -10.34 -17.27 33.43
CA ILE A 6 -10.57 -17.82 32.09
C ILE A 6 -11.79 -18.76 32.06
N ALA A 7 -11.91 -19.61 33.10
CA ALA A 7 -13.06 -20.52 33.24
C ALA A 7 -14.38 -19.78 33.46
N ALA A 8 -14.40 -18.66 34.18
CA ALA A 8 -15.59 -17.82 34.37
C ALA A 8 -16.04 -17.11 33.10
N LEU A 9 -15.10 -16.79 32.19
CA LEU A 9 -15.38 -16.19 30.88
C LEU A 9 -15.88 -17.22 29.85
N ALA A 10 -15.31 -18.41 29.84
CA ALA A 10 -15.79 -19.53 29.02
C ALA A 10 -17.23 -19.91 29.39
N ALA A 11 -17.60 -19.80 30.68
CA ALA A 11 -18.95 -20.03 31.17
C ALA A 11 -19.95 -18.91 30.73
N LEU A 12 -19.48 -17.69 30.54
CA LEU A 12 -20.27 -16.54 30.05
C LEU A 12 -20.64 -16.69 28.55
N THR A 13 -19.76 -17.33 27.76
CA THR A 13 -20.00 -17.56 26.34
C THR A 13 -20.87 -18.79 26.04
N ALA A 14 -21.00 -19.71 27.00
CA ALA A 14 -21.75 -20.97 26.83
C ALA A 14 -23.22 -20.93 27.33
N GLY A 15 -23.73 -19.75 27.72
CA GLY A 15 -25.15 -19.58 28.09
C GLY A 15 -25.62 -20.20 29.42
N ALA A 16 -24.92 -21.18 29.99
CA ALA A 16 -25.30 -21.88 31.23
C ALA A 16 -24.63 -21.35 32.51
N GLY A 17 -23.63 -20.48 32.39
CA GLY A 17 -22.84 -19.96 33.50
C GLY A 17 -22.86 -18.45 33.71
N ALA A 18 -23.73 -17.73 32.97
CA ALA A 18 -23.73 -16.27 32.96
C ALA A 18 -23.93 -15.64 34.37
N ALA A 19 -24.81 -16.24 35.18
CA ALA A 19 -25.10 -15.76 36.54
C ALA A 19 -23.92 -15.99 37.51
N ALA A 20 -23.27 -17.16 37.46
CA ALA A 20 -22.13 -17.50 38.30
C ALA A 20 -20.87 -16.73 37.92
N GLY A 21 -20.62 -16.56 36.61
CA GLY A 21 -19.53 -15.76 36.08
C GLY A 21 -19.69 -14.26 36.42
N GLY A 22 -20.91 -13.72 36.28
CA GLY A 22 -21.23 -12.33 36.62
C GLY A 22 -21.06 -12.06 38.13
N ALA A 23 -21.53 -12.95 38.98
CA ALA A 23 -21.36 -12.85 40.43
C ALA A 23 -19.88 -12.89 40.87
N TYR A 24 -19.04 -13.73 40.26
CA TYR A 24 -17.61 -13.77 40.52
C TYR A 24 -16.92 -12.45 40.12
N LEU A 25 -17.22 -11.92 38.92
CA LEU A 25 -16.62 -10.67 38.46
C LEU A 25 -17.04 -9.49 39.32
N LYS A 26 -18.33 -9.41 39.72
CA LYS A 26 -18.85 -8.40 40.63
C LYS A 26 -18.21 -8.47 42.04
N LYS A 27 -18.05 -9.68 42.58
CA LYS A 27 -17.37 -9.91 43.88
C LYS A 27 -15.88 -9.51 43.90
N LYS A 28 -15.26 -9.42 42.71
CA LYS A 28 -13.84 -9.04 42.52
C LYS A 28 -13.69 -7.60 41.97
N ASN A 29 -14.76 -6.83 41.91
CA ASN A 29 -14.76 -5.50 41.26
C ASN A 29 -14.14 -5.49 39.84
N ILE A 30 -14.34 -6.56 39.10
CA ILE A 30 -13.85 -6.68 37.73
C ILE A 30 -14.97 -6.36 36.75
N CYS A 31 -14.81 -5.32 35.95
CA CYS A 31 -15.75 -4.96 34.91
C CYS A 31 -15.85 -6.06 33.84
N PRO A 32 -17.02 -6.73 33.67
CA PRO A 32 -17.19 -7.79 32.66
C PRO A 32 -16.89 -7.31 31.23
N LEU A 33 -17.30 -6.06 30.93
CA LEU A 33 -17.08 -5.44 29.61
C LEU A 33 -15.59 -5.22 29.34
N CYS A 34 -14.84 -4.78 30.38
CA CYS A 34 -13.40 -4.58 30.27
C CYS A 34 -12.65 -5.90 30.06
N VAL A 35 -13.09 -6.98 30.71
CA VAL A 35 -12.50 -8.30 30.53
C VAL A 35 -12.83 -8.88 29.15
N ALA A 36 -14.08 -8.72 28.67
CA ALA A 36 -14.49 -9.13 27.34
C ALA A 36 -13.74 -8.31 26.25
N LYS A 37 -13.65 -6.99 26.40
CA LYS A 37 -12.85 -6.14 25.50
C LYS A 37 -11.37 -6.57 25.47
N LYS A 38 -10.79 -6.88 26.64
CA LYS A 38 -9.40 -7.36 26.74
C LYS A 38 -9.20 -8.73 26.09
N LEU A 39 -10.17 -9.63 26.18
CA LEU A 39 -10.12 -10.95 25.56
C LEU A 39 -10.26 -10.85 24.04
N ILE A 40 -11.19 -10.01 23.55
CA ILE A 40 -11.37 -9.74 22.14
C ILE A 40 -10.11 -9.07 21.56
N ALA A 41 -9.51 -8.14 22.28
CA ALA A 41 -8.22 -7.55 21.91
C ALA A 41 -7.11 -8.62 21.84
N GLN A 42 -7.02 -9.51 22.84
CA GLN A 42 -6.02 -10.59 22.85
C GLN A 42 -6.22 -11.64 21.76
N THR A 43 -7.46 -11.94 21.34
CA THR A 43 -7.73 -12.86 20.22
C THR A 43 -7.44 -12.22 18.85
N GLN A 44 -7.38 -10.89 18.76
CA GLN A 44 -6.96 -10.17 17.56
C GLN A 44 -5.43 -10.02 17.44
N LEU A 45 -4.66 -10.41 18.46
CA LEU A 45 -3.23 -10.16 18.60
C LEU A 45 -2.30 -11.21 17.99
N HIS A 46 -2.79 -12.18 17.25
CA HIS A 46 -1.92 -13.05 16.47
C HIS A 46 -1.44 -12.35 15.20
N VAL A 47 -0.50 -11.42 15.38
CA VAL A 47 0.27 -10.84 14.29
C VAL A 47 1.53 -11.70 14.13
N THR A 48 1.54 -12.58 13.17
CA THR A 48 2.78 -13.10 12.60
C THR A 48 3.26 -12.10 11.55
N ALA A 49 3.88 -11.02 12.00
CA ALA A 49 4.56 -10.10 11.09
C ALA A 49 5.81 -10.80 10.55
N THR A 50 5.68 -11.45 9.40
CA THR A 50 6.74 -12.23 8.77
C THR A 50 7.66 -11.37 7.89
N LYS A 51 7.22 -10.20 7.46
CA LYS A 51 8.00 -9.27 6.65
C LYS A 51 7.70 -7.83 7.05
N HIS A 52 8.68 -6.97 6.90
CA HIS A 52 8.56 -5.55 7.17
C HIS A 52 8.95 -4.74 5.94
N TYR A 53 8.21 -3.67 5.68
CA TYR A 53 8.65 -2.62 4.79
C TYR A 53 9.77 -1.86 5.50
N ASP A 54 11.00 -2.29 5.30
CA ASP A 54 12.17 -1.66 5.89
C ASP A 54 12.84 -0.75 4.87
N ASN A 55 12.80 0.55 5.16
CA ASN A 55 13.45 1.60 4.40
C ASN A 55 14.26 2.54 5.31
N GLY A 56 14.47 2.16 6.57
CA GLY A 56 15.30 2.88 7.53
C GLY A 56 14.69 4.13 8.15
N VAL A 57 13.43 4.47 7.83
CA VAL A 57 12.71 5.63 8.38
C VAL A 57 11.51 5.23 9.24
N ALA A 58 10.84 6.21 9.85
CA ALA A 58 9.70 6.01 10.75
C ALA A 58 10.00 5.05 11.92
N LEU A 59 11.21 5.07 12.47
CA LEU A 59 11.56 4.29 13.67
C LEU A 59 10.79 4.77 14.91
N THR A 60 10.36 6.03 14.92
CA THR A 60 9.34 6.60 15.79
C THR A 60 8.17 7.08 14.94
N PRO A 61 6.96 7.26 15.52
CA PRO A 61 5.85 7.82 14.75
C PRO A 61 6.24 9.16 14.12
N PRO A 62 6.04 9.37 12.81
CA PRO A 62 6.32 10.65 12.18
C PRO A 62 5.46 11.77 12.77
N MET A 63 6.05 12.94 12.93
CA MET A 63 5.39 14.13 13.46
C MET A 63 5.52 15.28 12.46
N GLY A 64 4.43 16.02 12.25
CA GLY A 64 4.41 17.08 11.26
C GLY A 64 3.08 17.81 11.17
N TRP A 65 2.82 18.39 10.01
CA TRP A 65 1.60 19.10 9.69
C TRP A 65 1.12 18.67 8.29
N SER A 66 -0.20 18.63 8.10
CA SER A 66 -0.82 18.33 6.81
C SER A 66 -1.86 19.39 6.45
N SER A 67 -1.93 19.74 5.18
CA SER A 67 -2.74 20.86 4.70
C SER A 67 -4.25 20.63 4.72
N TRP A 68 -4.71 19.36 4.67
CA TRP A 68 -6.09 19.04 4.31
C TRP A 68 -7.14 19.59 5.27
N ASN A 69 -7.03 19.27 6.57
CA ASN A 69 -8.10 19.57 7.51
C ASN A 69 -8.29 21.07 7.76
N THR A 70 -7.25 21.87 7.52
CA THR A 70 -7.31 23.33 7.69
C THR A 70 -7.65 24.05 6.39
N PHE A 71 -7.00 23.70 5.28
CA PHE A 71 -7.05 24.48 4.03
C PHE A 71 -7.85 23.81 2.90
N ARG A 72 -8.06 22.50 2.96
CA ARG A 72 -8.74 21.74 1.89
C ARG A 72 -8.06 22.03 0.53
N GLN A 73 -8.85 22.39 -0.49
CA GLN A 73 -8.36 22.72 -1.83
C GLN A 73 -7.63 24.09 -1.91
N LYS A 74 -7.70 24.89 -0.86
CA LYS A 74 -7.17 26.28 -0.86
C LYS A 74 -5.73 26.30 -0.37
N ILE A 75 -4.84 25.68 -1.14
CA ILE A 75 -3.39 25.66 -0.85
C ILE A 75 -2.62 26.28 -2.02
N ASP A 76 -1.54 26.96 -1.66
CA ASP A 76 -0.56 27.50 -2.59
C ASP A 76 0.85 27.47 -1.96
N GLU A 77 1.87 27.78 -2.74
CA GLU A 77 3.24 27.75 -2.25
C GLU A 77 3.53 28.78 -1.16
N GLN A 78 2.77 29.90 -1.11
CA GLN A 78 2.94 30.92 -0.08
C GLN A 78 2.46 30.38 1.26
N ILE A 79 1.26 29.79 1.33
CA ILE A 79 0.73 29.14 2.54
C ILE A 79 1.70 28.10 3.07
N ILE A 80 2.31 27.31 2.20
CA ILE A 80 3.27 26.28 2.61
C ILE A 80 4.55 26.90 3.18
N ARG A 81 5.09 27.96 2.57
CA ARG A 81 6.25 28.68 3.08
C ARG A 81 5.98 29.37 4.41
N GLU A 82 4.81 30.00 4.56
CA GLU A 82 4.38 30.63 5.80
C GLU A 82 4.18 29.61 6.92
N THR A 83 3.57 28.44 6.61
CA THR A 83 3.43 27.34 7.56
C THR A 83 4.79 26.80 8.00
N ALA A 84 5.72 26.61 7.07
CA ALA A 84 7.08 26.20 7.40
C ALA A 84 7.78 27.20 8.33
N ALA A 85 7.66 28.49 8.04
CA ALA A 85 8.22 29.55 8.88
C ALA A 85 7.58 29.58 10.29
N ALA A 86 6.26 29.38 10.38
CA ALA A 86 5.53 29.32 11.64
C ALA A 86 5.91 28.10 12.48
N MET A 87 6.03 26.91 11.88
CA MET A 87 6.50 25.70 12.56
C MET A 87 7.89 25.87 13.14
N LYS A 88 8.79 26.51 12.39
CA LYS A 88 10.15 26.81 12.85
C LYS A 88 10.14 27.83 13.98
N ALA A 89 9.42 28.93 13.81
CA ALA A 89 9.36 30.02 14.78
C ALA A 89 8.71 29.61 16.11
N SER A 90 7.76 28.69 16.08
CA SER A 90 7.08 28.15 17.27
C SER A 90 7.91 27.09 18.04
N GLY A 91 9.05 26.63 17.48
CA GLY A 91 9.87 25.59 18.08
C GLY A 91 9.34 24.15 17.84
N LEU A 92 8.30 23.96 17.04
CA LEU A 92 7.77 22.64 16.71
C LEU A 92 8.81 21.75 16.03
N VAL A 93 9.63 22.34 15.15
CA VAL A 93 10.72 21.62 14.46
C VAL A 93 11.73 21.06 15.45
N ASP A 94 12.07 21.82 16.49
CA ASP A 94 13.07 21.46 17.51
C ASP A 94 12.60 20.28 18.38
N VAL A 95 11.28 20.09 18.52
CA VAL A 95 10.70 18.97 19.27
C VAL A 95 10.24 17.82 18.37
N GLY A 96 10.61 17.84 17.07
CA GLY A 96 10.49 16.69 16.18
C GLY A 96 9.35 16.75 15.16
N TYR A 97 8.58 17.84 15.07
CA TYR A 97 7.59 18.03 13.99
C TYR A 97 8.32 18.43 12.72
N GLN A 98 8.80 17.44 11.97
CA GLN A 98 9.70 17.63 10.83
C GLN A 98 9.03 17.50 9.46
N TYR A 99 7.84 16.90 9.39
CA TYR A 99 7.15 16.70 8.13
C TYR A 99 6.14 17.79 7.86
N LEU A 100 6.18 18.37 6.67
CA LEU A 100 5.21 19.33 6.17
C LEU A 100 4.59 18.73 4.90
N ASN A 101 3.33 18.30 5.01
CA ASN A 101 2.68 17.50 4.00
C ASN A 101 1.61 18.28 3.23
N LEU A 102 1.77 18.37 1.91
CA LEU A 102 0.72 18.79 1.00
C LEU A 102 -0.20 17.62 0.74
N ASP A 103 -1.45 17.77 1.10
CA ASP A 103 -2.52 16.82 0.78
C ASP A 103 -3.04 17.06 -0.65
N ASP A 104 -4.26 16.67 -1.01
CA ASP A 104 -4.81 16.81 -2.36
C ASP A 104 -4.79 18.27 -2.88
N CYS A 105 -4.92 18.46 -4.17
CA CYS A 105 -4.94 19.76 -4.87
C CYS A 105 -3.59 20.49 -5.02
N TRP A 106 -2.46 19.82 -4.81
CA TRP A 106 -1.17 20.39 -5.18
C TRP A 106 -0.83 20.19 -6.66
N GLN A 107 -1.35 19.12 -7.27
CA GLN A 107 -1.05 18.71 -8.64
C GLN A 107 -1.93 19.41 -9.69
N SER A 108 -1.36 19.54 -10.88
CA SER A 108 -2.08 19.96 -12.09
C SER A 108 -3.13 18.92 -12.50
N SER A 109 -4.15 19.38 -13.24
CA SER A 109 -5.19 18.53 -13.82
C SER A 109 -4.71 17.59 -14.93
N ILE A 110 -3.47 17.77 -15.39
CA ILE A 110 -2.85 16.93 -16.44
C ILE A 110 -1.44 16.54 -16.03
N ARG A 111 -0.99 15.40 -16.51
CA ARG A 111 0.41 14.98 -16.45
C ARG A 111 1.22 15.67 -17.54
N ASP A 112 2.55 15.71 -17.38
CA ASP A 112 3.43 16.24 -18.43
C ASP A 112 3.57 15.26 -19.63
N GLU A 113 4.36 15.64 -20.63
CA GLU A 113 4.57 14.85 -21.85
C GLU A 113 5.26 13.49 -21.59
N GLU A 114 6.01 13.38 -20.47
CA GLU A 114 6.63 12.14 -20.01
C GLU A 114 5.71 11.32 -19.08
N GLY A 115 4.49 11.78 -18.88
CA GLY A 115 3.49 11.12 -18.05
C GLY A 115 3.69 11.31 -16.55
N ARG A 116 4.52 12.27 -16.10
CA ARG A 116 4.80 12.57 -14.70
C ARG A 116 3.74 13.50 -14.11
N LEU A 117 3.50 13.36 -12.82
CA LEU A 117 2.77 14.37 -12.05
C LEU A 117 3.56 15.70 -12.05
N GLN A 118 2.83 16.80 -12.02
CA GLN A 118 3.39 18.14 -11.92
C GLN A 118 2.54 19.01 -10.99
N GLY A 119 3.12 20.01 -10.38
CA GLY A 119 2.40 20.99 -9.56
C GLY A 119 1.48 21.85 -10.42
N ASP A 120 0.38 22.31 -9.85
CA ASP A 120 -0.44 23.36 -10.46
C ASP A 120 0.38 24.67 -10.46
N LEU A 121 0.79 25.13 -11.64
CA LEU A 121 1.63 26.33 -11.79
C LEU A 121 0.92 27.63 -11.41
N THR A 122 -0.40 27.64 -11.24
CA THR A 122 -1.13 28.79 -10.70
C THR A 122 -0.88 28.92 -9.20
N ASN A 123 -0.93 27.83 -8.48
CA ASN A 123 -0.77 27.79 -7.03
C ASN A 123 0.69 27.56 -6.61
N PHE A 124 1.46 26.86 -7.44
CA PHE A 124 2.87 26.51 -7.19
C PHE A 124 3.78 26.98 -8.34
N PRO A 125 3.86 28.28 -8.63
CA PRO A 125 4.58 28.81 -9.79
C PRO A 125 6.10 28.55 -9.77
N SER A 126 6.69 28.34 -8.59
CA SER A 126 8.12 27.96 -8.47
C SER A 126 8.36 26.48 -8.81
N GLY A 127 7.31 25.67 -8.90
CA GLY A 127 7.37 24.23 -9.03
C GLY A 127 7.67 23.50 -7.71
N ILE A 128 7.23 22.25 -7.65
CA ILE A 128 7.29 21.44 -6.42
C ILE A 128 8.73 21.18 -5.98
N LYS A 129 9.64 20.90 -6.89
CA LYS A 129 11.05 20.68 -6.55
C LYS A 129 11.67 21.88 -5.80
N LYS A 130 11.40 23.09 -6.26
CA LYS A 130 11.88 24.31 -5.60
C LYS A 130 11.25 24.47 -4.21
N LEU A 131 9.98 24.15 -4.07
CA LEU A 131 9.30 24.19 -2.77
C LEU A 131 9.88 23.16 -1.78
N VAL A 132 10.23 21.96 -2.24
CA VAL A 132 10.96 20.96 -1.44
C VAL A 132 12.29 21.53 -0.92
N GLU A 133 13.07 22.15 -1.81
CA GLU A 133 14.37 22.76 -1.45
C GLU A 133 14.19 23.86 -0.38
N ASP A 134 13.17 24.71 -0.52
CA ASP A 134 12.91 25.81 0.40
C ASP A 134 12.44 25.33 1.78
N VAL A 135 11.63 24.29 1.83
CA VAL A 135 11.20 23.65 3.09
C VAL A 135 12.38 22.91 3.75
N ASN A 136 13.19 22.21 2.97
CA ASN A 136 14.39 21.54 3.48
C ASN A 136 15.41 22.54 4.06
N ALA A 137 15.56 23.73 3.47
CA ALA A 137 16.42 24.78 3.99
C ALA A 137 15.99 25.30 5.38
N GLN A 138 14.74 25.07 5.77
CA GLN A 138 14.22 25.40 7.10
C GLN A 138 14.35 24.25 8.11
N GLY A 139 14.94 23.11 7.71
CA GLY A 139 15.14 21.94 8.57
C GLY A 139 13.96 20.96 8.59
N MET A 140 13.03 21.11 7.65
CA MET A 140 11.86 20.23 7.52
C MET A 140 11.92 19.41 6.24
N LYS A 141 11.01 18.44 6.13
CA LYS A 141 10.85 17.50 5.02
C LYS A 141 9.49 17.71 4.38
N LEU A 142 9.46 17.94 3.07
CA LEU A 142 8.19 18.06 2.36
C LEU A 142 7.63 16.69 2.03
N GLY A 143 6.32 16.52 2.26
CA GLY A 143 5.52 15.37 1.84
C GLY A 143 4.51 15.75 0.77
N LEU A 144 4.13 14.77 -0.03
CA LEU A 144 3.11 14.88 -1.06
C LEU A 144 2.05 13.79 -0.94
N TYR A 145 0.95 14.00 -1.60
CA TYR A 145 -0.22 13.14 -1.65
C TYR A 145 -0.53 12.72 -3.09
N THR A 146 -1.06 11.51 -3.24
CA THR A 146 -1.85 11.09 -4.41
C THR A 146 -2.75 9.90 -4.01
N SER A 147 -3.42 9.25 -4.98
CA SER A 147 -4.31 8.13 -4.69
C SER A 147 -3.90 6.86 -5.42
N ASN A 148 -4.19 5.71 -4.79
CA ASN A 148 -4.18 4.37 -5.36
C ASN A 148 -5.43 4.14 -6.23
N GLY A 149 -5.64 5.04 -7.15
CA GLY A 149 -6.76 5.07 -8.07
C GLY A 149 -6.40 5.79 -9.35
N THR A 150 -7.36 5.89 -10.25
CA THR A 150 -7.21 6.63 -11.51
C THR A 150 -7.20 8.13 -11.29
N LEU A 151 -7.90 8.60 -10.24
CA LEU A 151 -7.99 9.99 -9.83
C LEU A 151 -7.84 10.10 -8.31
N THR A 152 -7.50 11.30 -7.82
CA THR A 152 -7.54 11.65 -6.39
C THR A 152 -8.97 11.88 -5.91
N CYS A 153 -9.16 12.17 -4.60
CA CYS A 153 -10.49 12.49 -4.07
C CYS A 153 -11.09 13.76 -4.64
N GLU A 154 -10.25 14.67 -5.16
CA GLU A 154 -10.66 15.91 -5.83
C GLU A 154 -10.54 15.80 -7.37
N ASP A 155 -10.66 14.58 -7.91
CA ASP A 155 -10.71 14.28 -9.35
C ASP A 155 -9.45 14.72 -10.15
N LEU A 156 -8.29 14.83 -9.49
CA LEU A 156 -7.02 15.13 -10.12
C LEU A 156 -6.25 13.84 -10.49
N PRO A 157 -5.26 13.90 -11.40
CA PRO A 157 -4.50 12.71 -11.81
C PRO A 157 -3.87 12.00 -10.62
N ALA A 158 -4.10 10.68 -10.50
CA ALA A 158 -3.56 9.84 -9.46
C ALA A 158 -2.60 8.76 -10.01
N SER A 159 -2.05 7.91 -9.17
CA SER A 159 -0.86 7.12 -9.51
C SER A 159 -1.12 5.68 -9.92
N LEU A 160 -2.38 5.20 -9.94
CA LEU A 160 -2.67 3.83 -10.37
C LEU A 160 -2.22 3.61 -11.84
N GLY A 161 -1.31 2.66 -12.05
CA GLY A 161 -0.68 2.42 -13.35
C GLY A 161 0.49 3.36 -13.70
N HIS A 162 0.85 4.28 -12.81
CA HIS A 162 1.96 5.22 -12.95
C HIS A 162 2.96 5.13 -11.78
N GLU A 163 2.88 4.10 -10.93
CA GLU A 163 3.59 4.01 -9.66
C GLU A 163 5.11 4.15 -9.85
N GLU A 164 5.70 3.53 -10.88
CA GLU A 164 7.13 3.64 -11.16
C GLU A 164 7.53 5.07 -11.55
N THR A 165 6.75 5.70 -12.44
CA THR A 165 7.00 7.07 -12.92
C THR A 165 6.89 8.07 -11.78
N ASP A 166 5.83 7.96 -10.98
CA ASP A 166 5.57 8.88 -9.87
C ASP A 166 6.58 8.69 -8.73
N ALA A 167 6.92 7.45 -8.37
CA ALA A 167 7.96 7.19 -7.38
C ALA A 167 9.32 7.81 -7.80
N ARG A 168 9.66 7.70 -9.08
CA ARG A 168 10.88 8.30 -9.65
C ARG A 168 10.82 9.83 -9.58
N THR A 169 9.69 10.42 -9.91
CA THR A 169 9.46 11.87 -9.83
C THR A 169 9.59 12.38 -8.39
N LEU A 170 8.97 11.69 -7.42
CA LEU A 170 9.07 12.03 -6.00
C LEU A 170 10.53 11.99 -5.50
N ALA A 171 11.28 10.95 -5.87
CA ALA A 171 12.70 10.83 -5.51
C ALA A 171 13.55 11.94 -6.15
N GLU A 172 13.31 12.31 -7.40
CA GLU A 172 13.99 13.40 -8.11
C GLU A 172 13.71 14.78 -7.53
N TRP A 173 12.54 14.99 -6.97
CA TRP A 173 12.18 16.22 -6.27
C TRP A 173 12.72 16.26 -4.84
N GLY A 174 13.14 15.10 -4.29
CA GLY A 174 13.65 15.01 -2.91
C GLY A 174 12.55 15.01 -1.86
N VAL A 175 11.37 14.52 -2.21
CA VAL A 175 10.23 14.30 -1.29
C VAL A 175 10.59 13.21 -0.27
N GLU A 176 10.24 13.41 1.00
CA GLU A 176 10.58 12.47 2.08
C GLU A 176 9.37 11.92 2.85
N TYR A 177 8.14 12.27 2.46
CA TYR A 177 6.90 11.69 2.94
C TYR A 177 5.90 11.58 1.79
N PHE A 178 5.14 10.49 1.74
CA PHE A 178 4.18 10.26 0.67
C PHE A 178 2.92 9.60 1.22
N LYS A 179 1.77 10.30 1.10
CA LYS A 179 0.44 9.77 1.42
C LYS A 179 -0.20 9.23 0.15
N TYR A 180 -0.60 7.99 0.20
CA TYR A 180 -1.23 7.27 -0.91
C TYR A 180 -2.63 6.86 -0.52
N ASP A 181 -3.63 7.54 -1.06
CA ASP A 181 -5.04 7.40 -0.69
C ASP A 181 -5.74 6.26 -1.45
N PHE A 182 -7.05 6.11 -1.32
CA PHE A 182 -7.82 5.01 -1.90
C PHE A 182 -8.98 5.49 -2.80
N CYS A 183 -9.09 6.80 -3.08
CA CYS A 183 -10.10 7.36 -3.96
C CYS A 183 -9.96 6.80 -5.37
N HIS A 184 -11.09 6.56 -6.04
CA HIS A 184 -11.17 6.02 -7.40
C HIS A 184 -10.32 4.76 -7.65
N ASN A 185 -10.15 3.94 -6.59
CA ASN A 185 -9.42 2.68 -6.70
C ASN A 185 -10.12 1.71 -7.66
N VAL A 186 -9.35 1.04 -8.48
CA VAL A 186 -9.81 -0.03 -9.36
C VAL A 186 -9.26 -1.35 -8.82
N GLN A 187 -10.15 -2.24 -8.43
CA GLN A 187 -9.78 -3.54 -7.90
C GLN A 187 -9.11 -4.41 -8.97
N ILE A 188 -7.99 -5.02 -8.63
CA ILE A 188 -7.34 -6.04 -9.49
C ILE A 188 -8.29 -7.22 -9.69
N PRO A 189 -8.51 -7.69 -10.93
CA PRO A 189 -9.36 -8.83 -11.20
C PRO A 189 -8.89 -10.11 -10.51
N THR A 190 -9.82 -10.88 -9.95
CA THR A 190 -9.55 -12.23 -9.42
C THR A 190 -9.41 -13.28 -10.51
N LYS A 191 -9.77 -12.94 -11.75
CA LYS A 191 -9.67 -13.81 -12.93
C LYS A 191 -8.27 -13.75 -13.54
N ALA A 192 -7.73 -14.92 -13.89
CA ALA A 192 -6.48 -15.06 -14.62
C ALA A 192 -6.71 -15.43 -16.08
N PRO A 193 -5.78 -15.09 -17.00
CA PRO A 193 -5.81 -15.64 -18.35
C PRO A 193 -5.47 -17.13 -18.34
N CYS A 194 -5.95 -17.85 -19.34
CA CYS A 194 -5.42 -19.19 -19.63
C CYS A 194 -4.09 -19.02 -20.40
N ILE A 195 -3.10 -19.83 -20.07
CA ILE A 195 -1.74 -19.73 -20.63
C ILE A 195 -1.52 -20.86 -21.62
N ASP A 196 -1.13 -20.51 -22.84
CA ASP A 196 -0.76 -21.43 -23.91
C ASP A 196 0.74 -21.76 -23.83
N GLN A 197 1.59 -20.76 -23.93
CA GLN A 197 3.05 -20.89 -23.95
C GLN A 197 3.73 -19.58 -23.53
N ILE A 198 5.03 -19.66 -23.28
CA ILE A 198 5.85 -18.46 -23.09
C ILE A 198 7.02 -18.44 -24.10
N PHE A 199 7.41 -17.22 -24.46
CA PHE A 199 8.59 -16.97 -25.29
C PHE A 199 9.52 -16.03 -24.53
N ILE A 200 10.83 -16.27 -24.63
CA ILE A 200 11.84 -15.47 -23.96
C ILE A 200 12.93 -15.11 -24.98
N GLY A 201 13.24 -13.83 -25.08
CA GLY A 201 14.30 -13.33 -25.95
C GLY A 201 14.77 -11.95 -25.51
N LYS A 202 15.90 -11.48 -26.03
CA LYS A 202 16.33 -10.09 -25.87
C LYS A 202 15.47 -9.18 -26.74
N ALA A 203 15.39 -7.90 -26.37
CA ALA A 203 14.62 -6.92 -27.16
C ALA A 203 15.11 -6.91 -28.62
N GLY A 204 14.18 -7.13 -29.57
CA GLY A 204 14.48 -7.23 -31.01
C GLY A 204 14.84 -8.64 -31.51
N GLU A 205 15.02 -9.61 -30.66
CA GLU A 205 15.17 -11.02 -31.03
C GLU A 205 13.80 -11.68 -31.21
N ARG A 206 13.66 -12.49 -32.24
CA ARG A 206 12.46 -13.29 -32.43
C ARG A 206 12.60 -14.63 -31.71
N ASP A 207 11.79 -14.83 -30.68
CA ASP A 207 11.44 -16.12 -30.05
C ASP A 207 12.62 -17.08 -29.81
N ALA A 208 13.64 -16.64 -29.07
CA ALA A 208 14.85 -17.43 -28.84
C ALA A 208 14.58 -18.74 -28.05
N LEU A 209 13.66 -18.69 -27.07
CA LEU A 209 13.24 -19.85 -26.27
C LEU A 209 11.73 -19.89 -26.18
N THR A 210 11.13 -21.03 -26.55
CA THR A 210 9.69 -21.28 -26.44
C THR A 210 9.43 -22.42 -25.47
N LEU A 211 8.53 -22.24 -24.51
CA LEU A 211 8.14 -23.25 -23.51
C LEU A 211 6.62 -23.37 -23.47
N GLN A 212 6.14 -24.62 -23.55
CA GLN A 212 4.72 -24.94 -23.51
C GLN A 212 4.21 -24.93 -22.05
N ALA A 213 3.00 -24.41 -21.81
CA ALA A 213 2.42 -24.32 -20.48
C ALA A 213 2.09 -25.69 -19.88
N GLU A 214 1.68 -26.63 -20.71
CA GLU A 214 1.37 -28.01 -20.29
C GLU A 214 2.58 -28.80 -19.80
N ASP A 215 3.81 -28.43 -20.20
CA ASP A 215 5.06 -29.06 -19.81
C ASP A 215 5.64 -28.45 -18.51
N ALA A 216 5.04 -27.37 -18.02
CA ALA A 216 5.47 -26.71 -16.80
C ALA A 216 4.96 -27.44 -15.54
N LEU A 217 5.54 -27.08 -14.38
CA LEU A 217 5.02 -27.56 -13.10
C LEU A 217 3.70 -26.87 -12.78
N LEU A 218 2.63 -27.64 -12.66
CA LEU A 218 1.30 -27.18 -12.31
C LEU A 218 1.02 -27.45 -10.83
N GLU A 219 0.49 -26.45 -10.13
CA GLU A 219 0.13 -26.56 -8.71
C GLU A 219 -1.32 -26.11 -8.48
N GLY A 220 -1.93 -26.62 -7.41
CA GLY A 220 -3.30 -26.27 -7.01
C GLY A 220 -4.33 -26.74 -8.05
N GLN A 221 -5.20 -25.84 -8.49
CA GLN A 221 -6.25 -26.13 -9.49
C GLN A 221 -5.78 -25.95 -10.95
N ALA A 222 -4.50 -25.62 -11.17
CA ALA A 222 -3.97 -25.51 -12.52
C ALA A 222 -4.08 -26.85 -13.25
N CYS A 223 -4.68 -26.84 -14.44
CA CYS A 223 -4.90 -28.06 -15.23
C CYS A 223 -4.81 -27.78 -16.74
N VAL A 224 -4.42 -28.80 -17.49
CA VAL A 224 -4.33 -28.77 -18.95
C VAL A 224 -5.71 -29.00 -19.57
N VAL A 225 -6.03 -28.20 -20.58
CA VAL A 225 -7.26 -28.33 -21.38
C VAL A 225 -6.88 -28.41 -22.86
N GLU A 226 -7.50 -29.33 -23.59
CA GLU A 226 -7.32 -29.47 -25.04
C GLU A 226 -8.09 -28.38 -25.81
N ASP A 227 -7.46 -27.76 -26.80
CA ASP A 227 -8.06 -26.79 -27.70
C ASP A 227 -7.39 -26.85 -29.07
N LYS A 228 -8.06 -27.47 -30.02
CA LYS A 228 -7.55 -27.65 -31.40
C LYS A 228 -7.31 -26.34 -32.17
N ALA A 229 -7.72 -25.20 -31.62
CA ALA A 229 -7.48 -23.89 -32.24
C ALA A 229 -6.10 -23.30 -31.88
N LEU A 230 -5.34 -23.96 -31.02
CA LEU A 230 -3.99 -23.59 -30.64
C LEU A 230 -2.95 -24.44 -31.37
N ASP A 231 -1.76 -23.90 -31.57
CA ASP A 231 -0.69 -24.60 -32.26
C ASP A 231 -0.21 -25.84 -31.48
N SER A 232 -0.14 -25.73 -30.13
CA SER A 232 0.14 -26.87 -29.25
C SER A 232 -1.05 -27.82 -29.10
N GLY A 233 -2.25 -27.37 -29.42
CA GLY A 233 -3.50 -28.09 -29.16
C GLY A 233 -3.94 -28.07 -27.70
N LYS A 234 -3.28 -27.33 -26.81
CA LYS A 234 -3.52 -27.32 -25.38
C LYS A 234 -3.30 -25.94 -24.77
N TYR A 235 -3.82 -25.73 -23.56
CA TYR A 235 -3.52 -24.58 -22.71
C TYR A 235 -3.71 -24.95 -21.24
N VAL A 236 -3.19 -24.14 -20.33
CA VAL A 236 -3.39 -24.31 -18.88
C VAL A 236 -4.39 -23.26 -18.38
N THR A 237 -5.31 -23.71 -17.53
CA THR A 237 -6.30 -22.89 -16.81
C THR A 237 -6.25 -23.17 -15.30
N GLY A 238 -7.19 -22.59 -14.52
CA GLY A 238 -7.27 -22.83 -13.07
C GLY A 238 -6.32 -21.95 -12.24
N LEU A 239 -5.93 -20.80 -12.78
CA LEU A 239 -5.04 -19.84 -12.12
C LEU A 239 -5.79 -18.72 -11.37
N ASP A 240 -7.13 -18.73 -11.41
CA ASP A 240 -8.00 -17.72 -10.80
C ASP A 240 -7.82 -17.68 -9.27
N ALA A 241 -8.00 -16.50 -8.69
CA ALA A 241 -8.21 -16.30 -7.26
C ALA A 241 -7.21 -17.03 -6.35
N ASN A 242 -5.94 -17.05 -6.72
CA ASN A 242 -4.86 -17.73 -5.99
C ASN A 242 -5.05 -19.27 -5.85
N GLN A 243 -5.83 -19.88 -6.71
CA GLN A 243 -6.16 -21.32 -6.62
C GLN A 243 -5.15 -22.21 -7.32
N GLY A 244 -4.38 -21.69 -8.27
CA GLY A 244 -3.38 -22.46 -8.99
C GLY A 244 -2.23 -21.63 -9.52
N SER A 245 -1.16 -22.29 -9.95
CA SER A 245 0.00 -21.66 -10.55
C SER A 245 0.67 -22.54 -11.59
N ILE A 246 1.41 -21.92 -12.50
CA ILE A 246 2.31 -22.54 -13.47
C ILE A 246 3.73 -22.10 -13.14
N THR A 247 4.66 -23.02 -13.05
CA THR A 247 6.07 -22.72 -12.87
C THR A 247 6.93 -23.35 -13.96
N PHE A 248 7.50 -22.53 -14.83
CA PHE A 248 8.54 -22.92 -15.79
C PHE A 248 9.87 -23.02 -15.06
N GLN A 249 10.41 -24.20 -14.93
CA GLN A 249 11.67 -24.48 -14.27
C GLN A 249 12.81 -24.57 -15.28
N ASN A 250 14.04 -24.26 -14.82
CA ASN A 250 15.26 -24.37 -15.64
C ASN A 250 15.21 -23.54 -16.94
N VAL A 251 14.61 -22.37 -16.90
CA VAL A 251 14.65 -21.39 -17.98
C VAL A 251 16.08 -20.88 -18.11
N THR A 252 16.84 -21.44 -19.04
CA THR A 252 18.28 -21.16 -19.15
C THR A 252 18.55 -20.05 -20.16
N VAL A 253 19.27 -19.02 -19.72
CA VAL A 253 19.79 -17.94 -20.57
C VAL A 253 21.31 -17.84 -20.40
N GLU A 254 22.02 -17.47 -21.48
CA GLU A 254 23.51 -17.43 -21.47
C GLU A 254 24.01 -16.24 -20.63
N GLU A 255 23.39 -15.09 -20.73
CA GLU A 255 23.81 -13.86 -20.08
C GLU A 255 22.75 -13.34 -19.10
N ALA A 256 23.21 -12.71 -18.02
CA ALA A 256 22.32 -11.97 -17.13
C ALA A 256 21.90 -10.64 -17.77
N GLY A 257 20.64 -10.21 -17.53
CA GLY A 257 20.15 -8.94 -18.03
C GLY A 257 18.64 -8.88 -18.20
N GLU A 258 18.19 -7.85 -18.91
CA GLU A 258 16.80 -7.65 -19.26
C GLU A 258 16.41 -8.50 -20.47
N TYR A 259 15.30 -9.22 -20.31
CA TYR A 259 14.68 -10.05 -21.35
C TYR A 259 13.21 -9.65 -21.53
N VAL A 260 12.69 -9.91 -22.72
CA VAL A 260 11.25 -9.80 -23.00
C VAL A 260 10.63 -11.18 -22.83
N LEU A 261 9.78 -11.31 -21.81
CA LEU A 261 8.90 -12.46 -21.62
C LEU A 261 7.59 -12.18 -22.35
N THR A 262 7.31 -12.95 -23.39
CA THR A 262 6.02 -12.91 -24.10
C THR A 262 5.17 -14.09 -23.65
N ILE A 263 3.98 -13.80 -23.12
CA ILE A 263 3.04 -14.81 -22.63
C ILE A 263 1.95 -15.00 -23.69
N GLY A 264 1.83 -16.19 -24.22
CA GLY A 264 0.75 -16.64 -25.09
C GLY A 264 -0.51 -16.90 -24.29
N LEU A 265 -1.58 -16.22 -24.60
CA LEU A 265 -2.83 -16.21 -23.84
C LEU A 265 -3.97 -16.84 -24.61
N ARG A 266 -4.78 -17.63 -23.94
CA ARG A 266 -6.10 -18.04 -24.36
C ARG A 266 -7.16 -17.42 -23.46
N LYS A 267 -7.84 -16.36 -23.91
CA LYS A 267 -8.95 -15.75 -23.17
C LYS A 267 -10.26 -16.46 -23.52
N ARG A 268 -10.97 -16.89 -22.49
CA ARG A 268 -12.25 -17.59 -22.66
C ARG A 268 -13.47 -16.69 -22.47
N ASP A 269 -13.27 -15.45 -22.04
CA ASP A 269 -14.30 -14.43 -21.88
C ASP A 269 -13.72 -13.04 -22.15
N ASN A 270 -14.59 -12.03 -22.21
CA ASN A 270 -14.22 -10.64 -22.53
C ASN A 270 -14.00 -9.76 -21.27
N THR A 271 -13.82 -10.36 -20.10
CA THR A 271 -13.51 -9.61 -18.88
C THR A 271 -12.02 -9.31 -18.78
N GLU A 272 -11.69 -8.27 -18.04
CA GLU A 272 -10.32 -8.00 -17.62
C GLU A 272 -9.78 -9.16 -16.79
N LYS A 273 -8.48 -9.42 -16.94
CA LYS A 273 -7.78 -10.47 -16.21
C LYS A 273 -6.44 -9.95 -15.71
N PHE A 274 -5.94 -10.62 -14.71
CA PHE A 274 -4.65 -10.29 -14.12
C PHE A 274 -3.82 -11.55 -13.89
N CYS A 275 -2.52 -11.46 -14.08
CA CYS A 275 -1.58 -12.42 -13.55
C CYS A 275 -0.31 -11.74 -13.05
N MET A 276 0.33 -12.36 -12.09
CA MET A 276 1.66 -11.99 -11.62
C MET A 276 2.68 -12.95 -12.18
N VAL A 277 3.74 -12.41 -12.72
CA VAL A 277 4.96 -13.14 -13.09
C VAL A 277 5.95 -12.99 -11.94
N THR A 278 6.45 -14.10 -11.41
CA THR A 278 7.48 -14.10 -10.37
C THR A 278 8.73 -14.80 -10.91
N VAL A 279 9.84 -14.09 -10.97
CA VAL A 279 11.14 -14.63 -11.43
C VAL A 279 12.00 -14.98 -10.22
N ASN A 280 12.51 -16.20 -10.18
CA ASN A 280 13.42 -16.70 -9.13
C ASN A 280 12.86 -16.53 -7.68
N GLY A 281 11.55 -16.47 -7.53
CA GLY A 281 10.88 -16.29 -6.25
C GLY A 281 10.99 -14.88 -5.63
N ALA A 282 11.62 -13.93 -6.31
CA ALA A 282 11.92 -12.60 -5.79
C ALA A 282 11.29 -11.48 -6.63
N GLU A 283 11.68 -11.38 -7.91
CA GLU A 283 11.21 -10.31 -8.80
C GLU A 283 9.76 -10.55 -9.24
N LYS A 284 8.90 -9.57 -9.02
CA LYS A 284 7.46 -9.66 -9.30
C LYS A 284 7.06 -8.62 -10.32
N TYR A 285 6.32 -9.06 -11.35
CA TYR A 285 5.82 -8.21 -12.42
C TYR A 285 4.31 -8.37 -12.52
N HIS A 286 3.59 -7.25 -12.48
CA HIS A 286 2.15 -7.21 -12.67
C HIS A 286 1.81 -7.23 -14.17
N VAL A 287 0.88 -8.07 -14.56
CA VAL A 287 0.47 -8.23 -15.95
C VAL A 287 -1.04 -8.10 -16.06
N ASP A 288 -1.48 -6.90 -16.45
CA ASP A 288 -2.88 -6.62 -16.74
C ASP A 288 -3.23 -7.11 -18.14
N VAL A 289 -4.28 -7.89 -18.24
CA VAL A 289 -4.76 -8.44 -19.51
C VAL A 289 -6.08 -7.77 -19.87
N PRO A 290 -6.08 -6.82 -20.80
CA PRO A 290 -7.26 -6.05 -21.15
C PRO A 290 -8.37 -6.94 -21.73
N PRO A 291 -9.64 -6.52 -21.65
CA PRO A 291 -10.73 -7.22 -22.29
C PRO A 291 -10.56 -7.27 -23.82
N THR A 292 -11.08 -8.30 -24.46
CA THR A 292 -11.13 -8.41 -25.90
C THR A 292 -12.58 -8.49 -26.37
N LYS A 293 -12.82 -8.08 -27.61
CA LYS A 293 -14.16 -8.17 -28.24
C LYS A 293 -14.58 -9.62 -28.51
N SER A 294 -13.64 -10.56 -28.52
CA SER A 294 -13.89 -11.96 -28.80
C SER A 294 -13.94 -12.79 -27.52
N TRP A 295 -14.94 -13.59 -27.38
CA TRP A 295 -15.17 -14.52 -26.29
C TRP A 295 -14.06 -15.57 -26.14
N SER A 296 -13.38 -15.95 -27.23
CA SER A 296 -12.31 -16.95 -27.24
C SER A 296 -11.06 -16.45 -28.00
N ALA A 297 -10.64 -15.22 -27.73
CA ALA A 297 -9.45 -14.67 -28.36
C ALA A 297 -8.17 -15.35 -27.87
N THR A 298 -7.25 -15.59 -28.79
CA THR A 298 -5.83 -15.79 -28.49
C THR A 298 -5.11 -14.45 -28.56
N GLY A 299 -3.99 -14.33 -27.88
CA GLY A 299 -3.18 -13.11 -27.91
C GLY A 299 -1.84 -13.31 -27.23
N ARG A 300 -1.02 -12.29 -27.29
CA ARG A 300 0.28 -12.24 -26.64
C ARG A 300 0.38 -10.97 -25.81
N ILE A 301 0.97 -11.06 -24.63
CA ILE A 301 1.31 -9.91 -23.80
C ILE A 301 2.78 -9.99 -23.46
N GLN A 302 3.45 -8.85 -23.39
CA GLN A 302 4.88 -8.77 -23.13
C GLN A 302 5.15 -8.08 -21.80
N VAL A 303 6.12 -8.60 -21.07
CA VAL A 303 6.67 -7.99 -19.87
C VAL A 303 8.18 -8.06 -19.91
N ARG A 304 8.86 -6.99 -19.50
CA ARG A 304 10.34 -7.00 -19.35
C ARG A 304 10.68 -7.59 -18.01
N VAL A 305 11.57 -8.56 -18.00
CA VAL A 305 11.98 -9.30 -16.80
C VAL A 305 13.50 -9.33 -16.68
N GLN A 306 14.02 -9.33 -15.45
CA GLN A 306 15.44 -9.52 -15.17
C GLN A 306 15.73 -11.01 -14.99
N LEU A 307 16.63 -11.56 -15.79
CA LEU A 307 17.08 -12.94 -15.68
C LEU A 307 18.57 -12.97 -15.32
N LYS A 308 18.97 -13.97 -14.51
CA LYS A 308 20.39 -14.28 -14.25
C LYS A 308 20.94 -15.24 -15.31
N ALA A 309 22.23 -15.22 -15.55
CA ALA A 309 22.89 -16.22 -16.36
C ALA A 309 22.67 -17.62 -15.77
N GLY A 310 22.44 -18.60 -16.64
CA GLY A 310 22.09 -19.97 -16.24
C GLY A 310 20.61 -20.18 -16.01
N GLY A 311 20.24 -21.09 -15.12
CA GLY A 311 18.86 -21.51 -14.88
C GLY A 311 18.07 -20.50 -14.05
N ASN A 312 16.87 -20.18 -14.52
CA ASN A 312 15.87 -19.36 -13.83
C ASN A 312 14.58 -20.15 -13.64
N SER A 313 13.74 -19.69 -12.72
CA SER A 313 12.34 -20.14 -12.60
C SER A 313 11.40 -18.97 -12.86
N ILE A 314 10.33 -19.21 -13.61
CA ILE A 314 9.28 -18.23 -13.92
C ILE A 314 7.96 -18.81 -13.48
N LYS A 315 7.35 -18.22 -12.44
CA LYS A 315 6.03 -18.60 -11.94
C LYS A 315 4.98 -17.61 -12.43
N ILE A 316 3.85 -18.12 -12.94
CA ILE A 316 2.70 -17.31 -13.36
C ILE A 316 1.48 -17.77 -12.56
N HIS A 317 0.80 -16.84 -11.89
CA HIS A 317 -0.40 -17.09 -11.11
C HIS A 317 -1.17 -15.77 -10.89
N ASN A 318 -2.41 -15.85 -10.43
CA ASN A 318 -3.11 -14.67 -9.91
C ASN A 318 -3.20 -14.76 -8.38
N PRO A 319 -2.47 -13.93 -7.62
CA PRO A 319 -2.48 -13.97 -6.15
C PRO A 319 -3.72 -13.34 -5.52
N VAL A 320 -4.58 -12.68 -6.31
CA VAL A 320 -5.72 -11.89 -5.83
C VAL A 320 -6.96 -12.78 -5.74
N ALA A 321 -7.36 -13.16 -4.54
CA ALA A 321 -8.59 -13.90 -4.25
C ALA A 321 -9.73 -12.99 -3.75
N SER A 322 -9.40 -11.78 -3.29
CA SER A 322 -10.35 -10.86 -2.67
C SER A 322 -9.94 -9.40 -2.85
N ARG A 323 -10.82 -8.47 -2.47
CA ARG A 323 -10.50 -7.04 -2.42
C ARG A 323 -9.35 -6.72 -1.46
N PHE A 324 -9.18 -7.53 -0.41
CA PHE A 324 -8.08 -7.35 0.56
C PHE A 324 -6.74 -7.61 -0.11
N ASP A 325 -6.64 -8.70 -0.87
CA ASP A 325 -5.41 -9.04 -1.61
C ASP A 325 -5.11 -8.01 -2.69
N SER A 326 -6.14 -7.50 -3.37
CA SER A 326 -6.02 -6.43 -4.36
C SER A 326 -5.42 -5.17 -3.74
N ALA A 327 -6.00 -4.67 -2.65
CA ALA A 327 -5.50 -3.49 -1.95
C ALA A 327 -4.05 -3.72 -1.48
N ALA A 328 -3.78 -4.82 -0.77
CA ALA A 328 -2.45 -5.13 -0.28
C ALA A 328 -1.40 -5.15 -1.40
N LEU A 329 -1.72 -5.80 -2.52
CA LEU A 329 -0.81 -5.91 -3.66
C LEU A 329 -0.51 -4.56 -4.32
N GLN A 330 -1.53 -3.71 -4.49
CA GLN A 330 -1.37 -2.38 -5.08
C GLN A 330 -0.50 -1.48 -4.20
N TYR A 331 -0.77 -1.45 -2.89
CA TYR A 331 0.04 -0.67 -1.95
C TYR A 331 1.47 -1.21 -1.83
N GLN A 332 1.67 -2.54 -1.85
CA GLN A 332 3.00 -3.15 -1.88
C GLN A 332 3.76 -2.77 -3.16
N ASN A 333 3.09 -2.72 -4.32
CA ASN A 333 3.71 -2.27 -5.56
C ASN A 333 4.27 -0.86 -5.44
N MET A 334 3.48 0.11 -4.99
CA MET A 334 3.97 1.47 -4.77
C MET A 334 5.15 1.51 -3.79
N GLY A 335 5.08 0.77 -2.68
CA GLY A 335 6.19 0.68 -1.73
C GLY A 335 7.50 0.16 -2.34
N VAL A 336 7.41 -0.84 -3.21
CA VAL A 336 8.57 -1.35 -3.97
C VAL A 336 9.14 -0.28 -4.91
N GLN A 337 8.26 0.44 -5.63
CA GLN A 337 8.70 1.50 -6.55
C GLN A 337 9.37 2.67 -5.81
N LEU A 338 8.84 3.09 -4.67
CA LEU A 338 9.44 4.15 -3.85
C LEU A 338 10.86 3.77 -3.38
N LYS A 339 11.04 2.55 -2.87
CA LYS A 339 12.37 2.06 -2.44
C LYS A 339 13.35 1.93 -3.61
N LYS A 340 12.88 1.49 -4.77
CA LYS A 340 13.69 1.41 -5.98
C LYS A 340 14.14 2.79 -6.43
N ALA A 341 13.20 3.71 -6.55
CA ALA A 341 13.44 5.05 -7.08
C ALA A 341 14.44 5.86 -6.22
N THR A 342 14.32 5.83 -4.89
CA THR A 342 15.24 6.55 -3.99
C THR A 342 16.67 6.02 -4.10
N LYS A 343 16.85 4.70 -4.19
CA LYS A 343 18.15 4.06 -4.37
C LYS A 343 18.77 4.38 -5.73
N GLU A 344 18.00 4.23 -6.81
CA GLU A 344 18.45 4.53 -8.16
C GLU A 344 18.84 6.01 -8.32
N TYR A 345 18.06 6.92 -7.72
CA TYR A 345 18.39 8.34 -7.72
C TYR A 345 19.71 8.62 -6.99
N ALA A 346 19.89 8.07 -5.80
CA ALA A 346 21.11 8.22 -5.02
C ALA A 346 22.34 7.68 -5.78
N GLN A 347 22.24 6.49 -6.38
CA GLN A 347 23.30 5.89 -7.18
C GLN A 347 23.67 6.72 -8.42
N ARG A 348 22.64 7.23 -9.12
CA ARG A 348 22.84 8.03 -10.34
C ARG A 348 23.46 9.39 -10.06
N THR A 349 23.12 10.03 -8.93
CA THR A 349 23.55 11.39 -8.60
C THR A 349 24.77 11.44 -7.67
N GLY A 350 25.10 10.33 -7.01
CA GLY A 350 26.13 10.29 -5.96
C GLY A 350 25.70 11.00 -4.66
N GLN A 351 24.43 11.39 -4.53
CA GLN A 351 23.89 12.01 -3.32
C GLN A 351 23.44 10.97 -2.31
N PRO A 352 23.36 11.29 -1.01
CA PRO A 352 22.75 10.40 -0.02
C PRO A 352 21.33 10.02 -0.41
N GLU A 353 20.97 8.75 -0.19
CA GLU A 353 19.59 8.32 -0.35
C GLU A 353 18.67 9.06 0.62
N LYS A 354 17.54 9.54 0.13
CA LYS A 354 16.44 10.13 0.91
C LYS A 354 15.25 9.15 0.89
N PRO A 355 15.17 8.23 1.85
CA PRO A 355 14.05 7.30 1.93
C PRO A 355 12.76 8.05 2.22
N ILE A 356 11.67 7.62 1.60
CA ILE A 356 10.35 8.25 1.72
C ILE A 356 9.55 7.53 2.80
N VAL A 357 9.04 8.24 3.80
CA VAL A 357 8.01 7.73 4.71
C VAL A 357 6.74 7.49 3.91
N TYR A 358 6.31 6.23 3.85
CA TYR A 358 5.16 5.84 3.06
C TYR A 358 3.93 5.62 3.92
N SER A 359 2.92 6.48 3.74
CA SER A 359 1.64 6.49 4.46
C SER A 359 0.53 5.92 3.58
N ILE A 360 -0.03 4.80 4.02
CA ILE A 360 -1.14 4.09 3.38
C ILE A 360 -2.44 4.65 3.92
N CYS A 361 -3.25 5.27 3.06
CA CYS A 361 -4.52 5.88 3.44
C CYS A 361 -5.71 5.12 2.83
N GLU A 362 -6.01 3.95 3.40
CA GLU A 362 -7.03 3.01 2.90
C GLU A 362 -8.30 3.03 3.78
N TRP A 363 -8.43 3.99 4.69
CA TRP A 363 -9.57 4.24 5.59
C TRP A 363 -9.96 3.06 6.49
N GLY A 364 -9.11 2.04 6.61
CA GLY A 364 -9.36 0.84 7.41
C GLY A 364 -10.30 -0.19 6.77
N TRP A 365 -10.75 0.02 5.53
CA TRP A 365 -11.76 -0.84 4.87
C TRP A 365 -11.26 -2.25 4.57
N ASN A 366 -10.03 -2.37 4.11
CA ASN A 366 -9.42 -3.67 3.80
C ASN A 366 -8.43 -4.14 4.88
N LYS A 367 -8.65 -3.69 6.13
CA LYS A 367 -7.84 -4.06 7.32
C LYS A 367 -6.34 -3.84 7.10
N PRO A 368 -5.91 -2.62 6.73
CA PRO A 368 -4.51 -2.36 6.39
C PRO A 368 -3.55 -2.65 7.56
N TYR A 369 -4.01 -2.65 8.80
CA TYR A 369 -3.22 -3.07 9.96
C TYR A 369 -2.71 -4.52 9.86
N GLN A 370 -3.34 -5.40 9.06
CA GLN A 370 -2.91 -6.80 8.89
C GLN A 370 -1.77 -6.97 7.89
N TRP A 371 -1.69 -6.12 6.87
CA TRP A 371 -0.74 -6.22 5.77
C TRP A 371 0.11 -4.94 5.54
N GLY A 372 -0.31 -3.80 6.11
CA GLY A 372 0.32 -2.50 5.87
C GLY A 372 1.81 -2.48 6.23
N ARG A 373 2.20 -3.24 7.26
CA ARG A 373 3.61 -3.37 7.67
C ARG A 373 4.52 -4.00 6.61
N GLU A 374 3.96 -4.72 5.64
CA GLU A 374 4.68 -5.26 4.49
C GLU A 374 4.75 -4.28 3.31
N ALA A 375 3.91 -3.24 3.33
CA ALA A 375 3.73 -2.31 2.23
C ALA A 375 4.31 -0.93 2.49
N GLY A 376 4.22 -0.40 3.72
CA GLY A 376 4.62 0.96 4.07
C GLY A 376 4.92 1.17 5.55
N ASN A 377 5.10 2.42 5.93
CA ASN A 377 5.48 2.83 7.29
C ASN A 377 4.29 3.21 8.18
N LEU A 378 3.18 3.63 7.58
CA LEU A 378 1.95 4.03 8.26
C LEU A 378 0.75 3.43 7.53
N TRP A 379 -0.34 3.17 8.25
CA TRP A 379 -1.59 2.72 7.64
C TRP A 379 -2.81 3.24 8.40
N ARG A 380 -3.67 3.95 7.70
CA ARG A 380 -4.96 4.45 8.21
C ARG A 380 -5.82 3.28 8.65
N THR A 381 -6.22 3.31 9.90
CA THR A 381 -7.01 2.24 10.54
C THR A 381 -8.50 2.56 10.59
N THR A 382 -8.87 3.79 10.27
CA THR A 382 -10.20 4.37 10.46
C THR A 382 -10.62 5.25 9.29
N PRO A 383 -11.92 5.50 9.08
CA PRO A 383 -12.40 6.60 8.22
C PRO A 383 -11.91 7.95 8.71
N ASP A 384 -12.16 9.00 7.92
CA ASP A 384 -11.70 10.35 8.19
C ASP A 384 -12.27 10.91 9.50
N ILE A 385 -11.39 11.56 10.25
CA ILE A 385 -11.72 12.25 11.49
C ILE A 385 -12.40 13.59 11.18
N GLN A 386 -13.24 14.01 12.10
CA GLN A 386 -13.80 15.35 12.11
C GLN A 386 -13.46 16.04 13.43
N ALA A 387 -13.27 17.36 13.39
CA ALA A 387 -12.89 18.17 14.54
C ALA A 387 -14.05 18.33 15.56
N ASN A 388 -14.52 17.21 16.11
CA ASN A 388 -15.51 17.15 17.17
C ASN A 388 -15.29 15.93 18.08
N TRP A 389 -15.79 16.02 19.30
CA TRP A 389 -15.58 14.99 20.34
C TRP A 389 -16.06 13.60 19.96
N VAL A 390 -17.23 13.48 19.32
CA VAL A 390 -17.82 12.18 18.95
C VAL A 390 -16.99 11.46 17.91
N SER A 391 -16.51 12.19 16.90
CA SER A 391 -15.62 11.63 15.88
C SER A 391 -14.29 11.19 16.48
N MET A 392 -13.63 12.07 17.26
CA MET A 392 -12.37 11.78 17.91
C MET A 392 -12.45 10.53 18.80
N LEU A 393 -13.47 10.45 19.65
CA LEU A 393 -13.65 9.30 20.53
C LEU A 393 -13.96 8.02 19.76
N GLY A 394 -14.74 8.09 18.69
CA GLY A 394 -15.05 6.95 17.82
C GLY A 394 -13.80 6.41 17.10
N ILE A 395 -12.91 7.29 16.66
CA ILE A 395 -11.61 6.94 16.07
C ILE A 395 -10.70 6.27 17.11
N TYR A 396 -10.56 6.88 18.29
CA TYR A 396 -9.79 6.33 19.40
C TYR A 396 -10.24 4.90 19.75
N GLU A 397 -11.53 4.67 19.95
CA GLU A 397 -12.09 3.35 20.34
C GLU A 397 -11.82 2.27 19.28
N ARG A 398 -11.69 2.63 18.02
CA ARG A 398 -11.35 1.71 16.93
C ARG A 398 -9.84 1.40 16.95
N ASN A 399 -9.01 2.42 17.03
CA ASN A 399 -7.56 2.30 16.87
C ASN A 399 -6.87 1.70 18.10
N VAL A 400 -7.32 2.03 19.32
CA VAL A 400 -6.67 1.57 20.57
C VAL A 400 -6.55 0.04 20.68
N ARG A 401 -7.42 -0.70 20.00
CA ARG A 401 -7.42 -2.18 19.97
C ARG A 401 -6.36 -2.76 19.06
N LEU A 402 -5.77 -1.93 18.19
CA LEU A 402 -4.83 -2.36 17.16
C LEU A 402 -3.36 -2.18 17.58
N TYR A 403 -3.10 -1.85 18.84
CA TYR A 403 -1.77 -1.50 19.38
C TYR A 403 -0.67 -2.52 19.04
N ALA A 404 -1.02 -3.81 18.95
CA ALA A 404 -0.03 -4.86 18.67
C ALA A 404 0.49 -4.88 17.23
N TYR A 405 -0.17 -4.17 16.31
CA TYR A 405 0.27 -4.07 14.93
C TYR A 405 1.31 -2.96 14.74
N ALA A 406 1.37 -1.99 15.65
CA ALA A 406 2.30 -0.87 15.58
C ALA A 406 3.64 -1.18 16.26
N GLY A 407 4.70 -0.56 15.76
CA GLY A 407 6.05 -0.63 16.32
C GLY A 407 7.06 0.05 15.40
N PRO A 408 8.34 0.12 15.80
CA PRO A 408 9.37 0.80 15.00
C PRO A 408 9.33 0.41 13.52
N GLY A 409 9.32 1.43 12.64
CA GLY A 409 9.24 1.27 11.20
C GLY A 409 7.83 1.08 10.63
N GLY A 410 6.79 0.90 11.50
CA GLY A 410 5.42 0.70 11.03
C GLY A 410 4.36 1.03 12.08
N TRP A 411 3.44 1.96 11.81
CA TRP A 411 2.54 2.56 12.79
C TRP A 411 1.09 2.56 12.34
N ASN A 412 0.18 2.29 13.29
CA ASN A 412 -1.24 2.53 13.10
C ASN A 412 -1.49 4.04 13.01
N ASP A 413 -2.21 4.45 12.00
CA ASP A 413 -2.62 5.84 11.79
C ASP A 413 -4.13 5.98 12.06
N PRO A 414 -4.52 6.60 13.18
CA PRO A 414 -5.94 6.87 13.50
C PRO A 414 -6.48 8.12 12.82
N ASP A 415 -5.76 8.68 11.87
CA ASP A 415 -5.95 9.98 11.26
C ASP A 415 -5.34 11.16 12.04
N MET A 416 -5.30 12.30 11.40
CA MET A 416 -4.61 13.51 11.84
C MET A 416 -5.16 14.06 13.16
N LEU A 417 -4.31 14.77 13.89
CA LEU A 417 -4.74 15.60 15.01
C LEU A 417 -5.62 16.76 14.51
N GLU A 418 -6.73 16.98 15.23
CA GLU A 418 -7.64 18.10 15.04
C GLU A 418 -7.49 19.18 16.13
N VAL A 419 -6.34 19.21 16.79
CA VAL A 419 -6.06 20.15 17.86
C VAL A 419 -6.08 21.58 17.35
N GLY A 420 -6.99 22.39 17.89
CA GLY A 420 -7.21 23.77 17.47
C GLY A 420 -8.19 23.94 16.32
N ASN A 421 -8.67 22.85 15.72
CA ASN A 421 -9.69 22.86 14.67
C ASN A 421 -11.10 22.66 15.25
N GLY A 422 -12.11 23.17 14.53
CA GLY A 422 -13.52 22.86 14.76
C GLY A 422 -14.07 23.29 16.12
N SER A 423 -14.84 22.39 16.76
CA SER A 423 -15.63 22.69 17.96
C SER A 423 -15.09 22.08 19.25
N LEU A 424 -13.90 21.50 19.23
CA LEU A 424 -13.30 20.92 20.43
C LEU A 424 -12.93 21.99 21.45
N THR A 425 -13.36 21.80 22.71
CA THR A 425 -12.95 22.64 23.84
C THR A 425 -11.47 22.44 24.15
N TYR A 426 -10.89 23.28 24.97
CA TYR A 426 -9.51 23.16 25.40
C TYR A 426 -9.19 21.79 26.03
N GLU A 427 -10.08 21.29 26.91
CA GLU A 427 -9.89 20.01 27.58
C GLU A 427 -10.08 18.82 26.60
N GLU A 428 -10.95 18.94 25.63
CA GLU A 428 -11.11 17.93 24.57
C GLU A 428 -9.90 17.90 23.65
N ASN A 429 -9.36 19.05 23.24
CA ASN A 429 -8.11 19.15 22.47
C ASN A 429 -6.92 18.53 23.23
N LYS A 430 -6.80 18.82 24.53
CA LYS A 430 -5.75 18.22 25.38
C LYS A 430 -5.91 16.72 25.52
N THR A 431 -7.14 16.24 25.65
CA THR A 431 -7.45 14.80 25.69
C THR A 431 -7.12 14.15 24.37
N HIS A 432 -7.51 14.75 23.25
CA HIS A 432 -7.22 14.25 21.91
C HIS A 432 -5.71 14.10 21.69
N PHE A 433 -4.94 15.13 21.95
CA PHE A 433 -3.48 15.09 21.85
C PHE A 433 -2.88 13.98 22.73
N THR A 434 -3.31 13.91 24.00
CA THR A 434 -2.81 12.90 24.95
C THR A 434 -3.08 11.48 24.46
N LEU A 435 -4.30 11.20 23.96
CA LEU A 435 -4.68 9.86 23.49
C LEU A 435 -3.90 9.47 22.23
N TRP A 436 -3.65 10.40 21.30
CA TRP A 436 -2.82 10.13 20.12
C TRP A 436 -1.37 9.82 20.50
N CYS A 437 -0.79 10.57 21.43
CA CYS A 437 0.53 10.26 21.98
C CYS A 437 0.58 8.86 22.62
N MET A 438 -0.44 8.50 23.42
CA MET A 438 -0.49 7.19 24.09
C MET A 438 -0.68 6.02 23.12
N MET A 439 -1.30 6.24 21.97
CA MET A 439 -1.44 5.25 20.91
C MET A 439 -0.18 5.13 20.03
N ALA A 440 0.83 5.97 20.24
CA ALA A 440 1.97 6.11 19.35
C ALA A 440 1.52 6.39 17.89
N ALA A 441 0.49 7.22 17.75
CA ALA A 441 -0.01 7.68 16.47
C ALA A 441 0.96 8.68 15.82
N PRO A 442 0.97 8.82 14.49
CA PRO A 442 1.54 9.98 13.84
C PRO A 442 0.91 11.29 14.37
N LEU A 443 1.69 12.34 14.60
CA LEU A 443 1.23 13.59 15.20
C LEU A 443 1.44 14.77 14.24
#